data_72fc2cffdf1d19d502f522c8b65ad445
#
_entry.id   72fc2cffdf1d19d502f522c8b65ad445
#
_cell.length_a   1.000
_cell.length_b   1.000
_cell.length_c   1.000
_cell.angle_alpha   90.00
_cell.angle_beta   90.00
_cell.angle_gamma   90.00
#
_symmetry.space_group_name_H-M   'P 1'
#
loop_
_entity.id
_entity.type
_entity.pdbx_description
1 polymer ?
#
loop_
_entity_poly.entity_id
_entity_poly.type
_entity_poly.pdbx_seq_one_letter_code
_entity_poly.pdbx_strand_id
1 'polypeptide(L)'
;MDPAPQDTDARRELSGRGLALGIAITLVFTAANAYFGLKAGLTFATSIPAAVISMALLRGLAGSTIQENNIVQTVASAAGTLSSIIFVLPGLVMIGWWSGFPYGYSFTICAVGGVLGVMYSIPLRRALVTHSDLPYPEGVACAEVLKVGGHGEDGAAGVGAEDAPGAAETRAGLWAIVAGSVGSAVFAVVVATQLFASDLVQYFRVGTRGAVSGFDLNLSCALFAIGHLVGLAVGVAMLVGALIGWAAAVPLLTALHPAAGAPAELAHAVWSHQVRFIGAGAIGTTAVWTLLKLIRPVLAGL
;
A
#
# COMPACT_ATOMS: atom_id res chain seq x y z
N MET A 1 -41.22 2.58 32.40
CA MET A 1 -40.33 1.78 31.54
C MET A 1 -38.99 2.55 31.52
N ASP A 2 -38.12 2.23 32.48
CA ASP A 2 -36.81 2.88 32.53
C ASP A 2 -35.96 2.41 31.32
N PRO A 3 -35.28 3.32 30.62
CA PRO A 3 -34.34 2.91 29.58
C PRO A 3 -33.22 2.08 30.20
N ALA A 4 -32.99 0.88 29.65
CA ALA A 4 -31.90 0.03 30.05
C ALA A 4 -30.58 0.83 30.07
N PRO A 5 -29.69 0.60 31.04
CA PRO A 5 -28.41 1.27 31.11
C PRO A 5 -27.66 0.99 29.79
N GLN A 6 -27.41 2.04 29.04
CA GLN A 6 -26.57 1.96 27.86
C GLN A 6 -25.15 1.65 28.36
N ASP A 7 -24.67 0.50 28.00
CA ASP A 7 -23.34 0.00 28.32
C ASP A 7 -22.29 0.92 27.65
N THR A 8 -21.93 1.99 28.35
CA THR A 8 -20.99 3.01 27.89
C THR A 8 -19.53 2.52 27.85
N ASP A 9 -19.26 1.37 28.49
CA ASP A 9 -17.91 0.76 28.52
C ASP A 9 -17.58 -0.03 27.24
N ALA A 10 -18.58 -0.52 26.52
CA ALA A 10 -18.38 -1.26 25.28
C ALA A 10 -17.93 -0.40 24.07
N ARG A 11 -17.90 0.93 24.22
CA ARG A 11 -17.59 1.86 23.13
C ARG A 11 -16.30 2.65 23.30
N ARG A 12 -15.36 2.18 24.12
CA ARG A 12 -14.03 2.80 24.18
C ARG A 12 -13.22 2.43 22.95
N GLU A 13 -13.47 3.14 21.85
CA GLU A 13 -12.69 2.99 20.61
C GLU A 13 -11.22 3.39 20.83
N LEU A 14 -10.98 4.48 21.57
CA LEU A 14 -9.64 5.03 21.82
C LEU A 14 -9.13 4.56 23.19
N SER A 15 -8.20 3.60 23.17
CA SER A 15 -7.48 3.16 24.37
C SER A 15 -6.04 3.68 24.35
N GLY A 16 -5.49 4.03 25.52
CA GLY A 16 -4.10 4.48 25.62
C GLY A 16 -3.10 3.40 25.18
N ARG A 17 -3.41 2.11 25.47
CA ARG A 17 -2.59 0.96 25.05
C ARG A 17 -2.64 0.74 23.54
N GLY A 18 -3.84 0.87 22.92
CA GLY A 18 -4.01 0.77 21.48
C GLY A 18 -3.26 1.90 20.75
N LEU A 19 -3.35 3.13 21.24
CA LEU A 19 -2.62 4.26 20.68
C LEU A 19 -1.10 4.04 20.79
N ALA A 20 -0.59 3.62 21.96
CA ALA A 20 0.83 3.36 22.14
C ALA A 20 1.34 2.25 21.20
N LEU A 21 0.57 1.17 21.06
CA LEU A 21 0.88 0.06 20.14
C LEU A 21 0.85 0.54 18.69
N GLY A 22 -0.17 1.30 18.30
CA GLY A 22 -0.28 1.88 16.96
C GLY A 22 0.92 2.77 16.63
N ILE A 23 1.35 3.63 17.55
CA ILE A 23 2.55 4.48 17.39
C ILE A 23 3.81 3.61 17.23
N ALA A 24 3.98 2.59 18.05
CA ALA A 24 5.15 1.70 17.97
C ALA A 24 5.21 0.99 16.62
N ILE A 25 4.09 0.44 16.13
CA ILE A 25 3.99 -0.20 14.82
C ILE A 25 4.25 0.83 13.71
N THR A 26 3.71 2.06 13.83
CA THR A 26 3.94 3.14 12.86
C THR A 26 5.43 3.46 12.72
N LEU A 27 6.17 3.56 13.82
CA LEU A 27 7.61 3.85 13.77
C LEU A 27 8.39 2.77 13.01
N VAL A 28 8.11 1.49 13.29
CA VAL A 28 8.76 0.36 12.62
C VAL A 28 8.41 0.33 11.12
N PHE A 29 7.13 0.47 10.79
CA PHE A 29 6.70 0.42 9.40
C PHE A 29 7.09 1.68 8.60
N THR A 30 7.17 2.84 9.24
CA THR A 30 7.71 4.05 8.59
C THR A 30 9.17 3.86 8.21
N ALA A 31 9.99 3.32 9.11
CA ALA A 31 11.38 3.02 8.81
C ALA A 31 11.52 2.00 7.67
N ALA A 32 10.70 0.94 7.70
CA ALA A 32 10.67 -0.07 6.63
C ALA A 32 10.22 0.53 5.29
N ASN A 33 9.15 1.32 5.26
CA ASN A 33 8.67 1.98 4.04
C ASN A 33 9.66 3.02 3.51
N ALA A 34 10.34 3.77 4.38
CA ALA A 34 11.40 4.69 3.96
C ALA A 34 12.56 3.93 3.31
N TYR A 35 13.00 2.84 3.90
CA TYR A 35 14.07 2.01 3.34
C TYR A 35 13.67 1.42 1.98
N PHE A 36 12.49 0.79 1.88
CA PHE A 36 12.02 0.21 0.63
C PHE A 36 11.72 1.27 -0.43
N GLY A 37 11.13 2.40 -0.04
CA GLY A 37 10.84 3.51 -0.95
C GLY A 37 12.10 4.06 -1.59
N LEU A 38 13.14 4.31 -0.81
CA LEU A 38 14.40 4.85 -1.31
C LEU A 38 15.24 3.81 -2.08
N LYS A 39 15.19 2.55 -1.68
CA LYS A 39 16.00 1.49 -2.30
C LYS A 39 15.34 0.88 -3.53
N ALA A 40 14.05 0.58 -3.47
CA ALA A 40 13.33 -0.16 -4.51
C ALA A 40 12.28 0.69 -5.26
N GLY A 41 12.04 1.94 -4.83
CA GLY A 41 10.99 2.77 -5.41
C GLY A 41 9.58 2.28 -5.10
N LEU A 42 9.41 1.42 -4.09
CA LEU A 42 8.15 0.80 -3.72
C LEU A 42 7.87 1.04 -2.23
N THR A 43 6.60 1.26 -1.90
CA THR A 43 6.11 1.25 -0.53
C THR A 43 5.02 0.19 -0.41
N PHE A 44 4.81 -0.33 0.78
CA PHE A 44 3.77 -1.32 1.03
C PHE A 44 2.70 -0.78 1.97
N ALA A 45 1.48 -1.27 1.76
CA ALA A 45 0.36 -0.98 2.63
C ALA A 45 0.57 -1.63 4.01
N THR A 46 0.40 -0.86 5.06
CA THR A 46 0.69 -1.27 6.43
C THR A 46 -0.55 -1.63 7.24
N SER A 47 -1.75 -1.36 6.73
CA SER A 47 -3.03 -1.58 7.40
C SER A 47 -3.26 -3.05 7.76
N ILE A 48 -3.14 -3.96 6.81
CA ILE A 48 -3.38 -5.39 7.04
C ILE A 48 -2.34 -6.00 7.98
N PRO A 49 -1.02 -5.85 7.76
CA PRO A 49 -0.02 -6.34 8.70
C PRO A 49 -0.19 -5.75 10.12
N ALA A 50 -0.54 -4.47 10.22
CA ALA A 50 -0.78 -3.83 11.50
C ALA A 50 -2.01 -4.41 12.23
N ALA A 51 -3.08 -4.69 11.51
CA ALA A 51 -4.27 -5.35 12.07
C ALA A 51 -3.92 -6.74 12.65
N VAL A 52 -3.17 -7.55 11.89
CA VAL A 52 -2.74 -8.88 12.35
C VAL A 52 -1.85 -8.80 13.59
N ILE A 53 -0.85 -7.90 13.58
CA ILE A 53 0.05 -7.69 14.72
C ILE A 53 -0.74 -7.19 15.93
N SER A 54 -1.65 -6.24 15.74
CA SER A 54 -2.51 -5.71 16.80
C SER A 54 -3.33 -6.81 17.44
N MET A 55 -4.03 -7.60 16.65
CA MET A 55 -4.84 -8.72 17.16
C MET A 55 -4.00 -9.75 17.88
N ALA A 56 -2.80 -10.07 17.39
CA ALA A 56 -1.91 -11.03 18.05
C ALA A 56 -1.40 -10.53 19.40
N LEU A 57 -1.05 -9.25 19.51
CA LEU A 57 -0.51 -8.67 20.74
C LEU A 57 -1.61 -8.32 21.75
N LEU A 58 -2.73 -7.75 21.30
CA LEU A 58 -3.82 -7.35 22.19
C LEU A 58 -4.65 -8.55 22.67
N ARG A 59 -4.68 -9.67 21.92
CA ARG A 59 -5.34 -10.91 22.36
C ARG A 59 -4.79 -11.45 23.68
N GLY A 60 -3.51 -11.19 23.99
CA GLY A 60 -2.91 -11.54 25.28
C GLY A 60 -3.32 -10.61 26.42
N LEU A 61 -4.00 -9.52 26.14
CA LEU A 61 -4.45 -8.52 27.10
C LEU A 61 -5.97 -8.60 27.23
N ALA A 62 -6.48 -8.74 28.44
CA ALA A 62 -7.92 -8.83 28.68
C ALA A 62 -8.69 -7.62 28.11
N GLY A 63 -9.87 -7.86 27.52
CA GLY A 63 -10.77 -6.82 27.00
C GLY A 63 -10.31 -6.15 25.71
N SER A 64 -9.70 -6.89 24.78
CA SER A 64 -9.41 -6.42 23.43
C SER A 64 -10.67 -6.40 22.59
N THR A 65 -10.95 -5.28 21.93
CA THR A 65 -12.12 -5.10 21.04
C THR A 65 -11.70 -4.95 19.59
N ILE A 66 -12.63 -5.22 18.66
CA ILE A 66 -12.41 -4.98 17.21
C ILE A 66 -12.12 -3.50 16.97
N GLN A 67 -12.85 -2.60 17.67
CA GLN A 67 -12.66 -1.16 17.56
C GLN A 67 -11.26 -0.73 17.98
N GLU A 68 -10.73 -1.29 19.07
CA GLU A 68 -9.36 -1.03 19.51
C GLU A 68 -8.33 -1.48 18.47
N ASN A 69 -8.48 -2.68 17.91
CA ASN A 69 -7.62 -3.17 16.83
C ASN A 69 -7.73 -2.31 15.56
N ASN A 70 -8.94 -1.81 15.25
CA ASN A 70 -9.14 -0.89 14.14
C ASN A 70 -8.41 0.46 14.35
N ILE A 71 -8.40 0.99 15.56
CA ILE A 71 -7.62 2.19 15.88
C ILE A 71 -6.12 1.95 15.72
N VAL A 72 -5.60 0.82 16.22
CA VAL A 72 -4.19 0.47 16.07
C VAL A 72 -3.80 0.40 14.59
N GLN A 73 -4.58 -0.30 13.77
CA GLN A 73 -4.29 -0.39 12.33
C GLN A 73 -4.44 0.96 11.63
N THR A 74 -5.41 1.79 12.04
CA THR A 74 -5.60 3.13 11.46
C THR A 74 -4.39 4.02 11.74
N VAL A 75 -3.88 4.04 12.98
CA VAL A 75 -2.66 4.77 13.34
C VAL A 75 -1.47 4.22 12.57
N ALA A 76 -1.32 2.91 12.51
CA ALA A 76 -0.21 2.26 11.82
C ALA A 76 -0.26 2.43 10.30
N SER A 77 -1.44 2.58 9.71
CA SER A 77 -1.60 2.82 8.26
C SER A 77 -1.00 4.15 7.81
N ALA A 78 -0.80 5.11 8.74
CA ALA A 78 -0.10 6.36 8.47
C ALA A 78 1.30 6.13 7.90
N ALA A 79 1.99 5.06 8.31
CA ALA A 79 3.30 4.68 7.76
C ALA A 79 3.26 4.39 6.25
N GLY A 80 2.16 3.82 5.75
CA GLY A 80 1.95 3.59 4.31
C GLY A 80 1.61 4.88 3.56
N THR A 81 0.87 5.80 4.18
CA THR A 81 0.49 7.08 3.55
C THR A 81 1.66 8.06 3.43
N LEU A 82 2.71 7.88 4.23
CA LEU A 82 3.97 8.65 4.09
C LEU A 82 4.72 8.39 2.79
N SER A 83 4.29 7.45 1.97
CA SER A 83 4.89 7.15 0.66
C SER A 83 5.03 8.40 -0.22
N SER A 84 4.03 9.27 -0.24
CA SER A 84 4.07 10.53 -0.99
C SER A 84 5.24 11.43 -0.57
N ILE A 85 5.52 11.50 0.73
CA ILE A 85 6.60 12.31 1.30
C ILE A 85 7.96 11.67 0.99
N ILE A 86 8.06 10.35 1.12
CA ILE A 86 9.29 9.58 0.83
C ILE A 86 9.73 9.77 -0.63
N PHE A 87 8.81 9.92 -1.57
CA PHE A 87 9.15 10.12 -2.98
C PHE A 87 9.32 11.59 -3.37
N VAL A 88 8.78 12.54 -2.62
CA VAL A 88 8.85 13.97 -2.94
C VAL A 88 10.05 14.65 -2.28
N LEU A 89 10.29 14.42 -0.98
CA LEU A 89 11.36 15.10 -0.25
C LEU A 89 12.77 14.83 -0.82
N PRO A 90 13.13 13.62 -1.27
CA PRO A 90 14.42 13.40 -1.91
C PRO A 90 14.63 14.24 -3.17
N GLY A 91 13.56 14.59 -3.87
CA GLY A 91 13.61 15.50 -5.02
C GLY A 91 14.24 16.86 -4.66
N LEU A 92 13.99 17.39 -3.46
CA LEU A 92 14.58 18.65 -3.00
C LEU A 92 16.09 18.54 -2.81
N VAL A 93 16.58 17.37 -2.39
CA VAL A 93 18.01 17.08 -2.30
C VAL A 93 18.61 16.90 -3.70
N MET A 94 17.90 16.22 -4.60
CA MET A 94 18.37 15.96 -5.97
C MET A 94 18.52 17.25 -6.79
N ILE A 95 17.66 18.25 -6.59
CA ILE A 95 17.75 19.58 -7.27
C ILE A 95 18.71 20.53 -6.55
N GLY A 96 19.37 20.09 -5.46
CA GLY A 96 20.34 20.90 -4.71
C GLY A 96 19.72 21.96 -3.80
N TRP A 97 18.39 21.93 -3.60
CA TRP A 97 17.72 22.85 -2.68
C TRP A 97 18.04 22.53 -1.21
N TRP A 98 18.16 21.24 -0.89
CA TRP A 98 18.59 20.74 0.41
C TRP A 98 19.91 19.98 0.29
N SER A 99 20.82 20.19 1.24
CA SER A 99 22.06 19.42 1.35
C SER A 99 21.88 18.09 2.09
N GLY A 100 20.68 17.81 2.60
CA GLY A 100 20.29 16.61 3.35
C GLY A 100 18.84 16.75 3.79
N PHE A 101 18.40 15.95 4.76
CA PHE A 101 17.03 16.01 5.30
C PHE A 101 17.03 16.80 6.61
N PRO A 102 16.75 18.13 6.61
CA PRO A 102 16.65 18.90 7.84
C PRO A 102 15.45 18.46 8.66
N TYR A 103 15.68 17.92 9.85
CA TYR A 103 14.64 17.30 10.68
C TYR A 103 13.46 18.23 10.94
N GLY A 104 13.72 19.48 11.35
CA GLY A 104 12.66 20.43 11.69
C GLY A 104 11.72 20.74 10.53
N TYR A 105 12.28 20.99 9.33
CA TYR A 105 11.47 21.24 8.13
C TYR A 105 10.73 20.00 7.69
N SER A 106 11.39 18.84 7.65
CA SER A 106 10.76 17.57 7.28
C SER A 106 9.61 17.22 8.23
N PHE A 107 9.81 17.34 9.54
CA PHE A 107 8.79 17.13 10.55
C PHE A 107 7.60 18.09 10.36
N THR A 108 7.86 19.38 10.17
CA THR A 108 6.80 20.39 10.01
C THR A 108 5.97 20.12 8.75
N ILE A 109 6.61 19.79 7.63
CA ILE A 109 5.92 19.45 6.37
C ILE A 109 5.03 18.22 6.57
N CYS A 110 5.56 17.16 7.22
CA CYS A 110 4.79 15.95 7.49
C CYS A 110 3.61 16.23 8.43
N ALA A 111 3.83 16.98 9.51
CA ALA A 111 2.80 17.29 10.49
C ALA A 111 1.68 18.16 9.91
N VAL A 112 2.04 19.27 9.24
CA VAL A 112 1.07 20.17 8.61
C VAL A 112 0.32 19.45 7.48
N GLY A 113 1.04 18.70 6.63
CA GLY A 113 0.43 17.92 5.57
C GLY A 113 -0.53 16.86 6.10
N GLY A 114 -0.18 16.17 7.19
CA GLY A 114 -1.03 15.21 7.87
C GLY A 114 -2.30 15.85 8.42
N VAL A 115 -2.18 16.96 9.14
CA VAL A 115 -3.34 17.71 9.68
C VAL A 115 -4.26 18.19 8.55
N LEU A 116 -3.71 18.78 7.48
CA LEU A 116 -4.48 19.20 6.32
C LEU A 116 -5.18 18.01 5.66
N GLY A 117 -4.48 16.88 5.49
CA GLY A 117 -5.05 15.66 4.92
C GLY A 117 -6.27 15.16 5.71
N VAL A 118 -6.17 15.13 7.04
CA VAL A 118 -7.31 14.77 7.91
C VAL A 118 -8.45 15.77 7.77
N MET A 119 -8.17 17.07 7.78
CA MET A 119 -9.21 18.09 7.61
C MET A 119 -9.94 17.97 6.28
N TYR A 120 -9.23 17.67 5.20
CA TYR A 120 -9.86 17.40 3.89
C TYR A 120 -10.63 16.08 3.84
N SER A 121 -10.17 15.06 4.54
CA SER A 121 -10.83 13.76 4.52
C SER A 121 -12.22 13.77 5.15
N ILE A 122 -12.48 14.68 6.13
CA ILE A 122 -13.77 14.78 6.81
C ILE A 122 -14.92 15.09 5.82
N PRO A 123 -14.92 16.18 5.04
CA PRO A 123 -15.97 16.44 4.06
C PRO A 123 -15.94 15.46 2.89
N LEU A 124 -14.75 15.06 2.43
CA LEU A 124 -14.59 14.13 1.31
C LEU A 124 -15.09 12.72 1.61
N ARG A 125 -15.07 12.28 2.88
CA ARG A 125 -15.57 10.97 3.28
C ARG A 125 -17.00 10.74 2.81
N ARG A 126 -17.86 11.76 2.93
CA ARG A 126 -19.26 11.66 2.53
C ARG A 126 -19.40 11.41 1.04
N ALA A 127 -18.62 12.13 0.23
CA ALA A 127 -18.67 12.03 -1.23
C ALA A 127 -17.94 10.81 -1.79
N LEU A 128 -16.82 10.41 -1.18
CA LEU A 128 -15.93 9.38 -1.73
C LEU A 128 -16.13 8.00 -1.10
N VAL A 129 -16.68 7.91 0.13
CA VAL A 129 -16.87 6.64 0.83
C VAL A 129 -18.36 6.32 0.98
N THR A 130 -19.15 7.26 1.56
CA THR A 130 -20.54 6.95 1.94
C THR A 130 -21.50 6.93 0.73
N HIS A 131 -21.27 7.79 -0.26
CA HIS A 131 -22.11 7.92 -1.46
C HIS A 131 -21.31 7.61 -2.74
N SER A 132 -20.46 6.61 -2.70
CA SER A 132 -19.57 6.25 -3.79
C SER A 132 -19.53 4.74 -3.97
N ASP A 133 -19.50 4.29 -5.22
CA ASP A 133 -19.30 2.89 -5.60
C ASP A 133 -17.79 2.54 -5.79
N LEU A 134 -16.89 3.31 -5.19
CA LEU A 134 -15.45 3.05 -5.27
C LEU A 134 -15.09 1.77 -4.49
N PRO A 135 -14.33 0.85 -5.08
CA PRO A 135 -14.17 -0.52 -4.57
C PRO A 135 -13.12 -0.67 -3.47
N TYR A 136 -12.62 0.26 -2.80
CA TYR A 136 -11.63 0.23 -1.69
C TYR A 136 -11.08 -1.17 -1.31
N PRO A 137 -10.39 -1.91 -2.19
CA PRO A 137 -10.08 -3.33 -2.00
C PRO A 137 -9.22 -3.60 -0.76
N GLU A 138 -8.29 -2.72 -0.46
CA GLU A 138 -7.44 -2.83 0.74
C GLU A 138 -8.25 -2.62 2.03
N GLY A 139 -9.13 -1.61 2.04
CA GLY A 139 -9.98 -1.34 3.20
C GLY A 139 -10.95 -2.48 3.47
N VAL A 140 -11.54 -3.05 2.42
CA VAL A 140 -12.42 -4.23 2.52
C VAL A 140 -11.65 -5.43 3.06
N ALA A 141 -10.47 -5.73 2.50
CA ALA A 141 -9.64 -6.83 2.98
C ALA A 141 -9.22 -6.65 4.45
N CYS A 142 -8.87 -5.45 4.86
CA CYS A 142 -8.53 -5.15 6.25
C CYS A 142 -9.73 -5.34 7.19
N ALA A 143 -10.93 -4.91 6.76
CA ALA A 143 -12.15 -5.10 7.52
C ALA A 143 -12.47 -6.60 7.71
N GLU A 144 -12.32 -7.41 6.67
CA GLU A 144 -12.52 -8.86 6.77
C GLU A 144 -11.49 -9.51 7.72
N VAL A 145 -10.23 -9.10 7.65
CA VAL A 145 -9.20 -9.57 8.59
C VAL A 145 -9.56 -9.22 10.04
N LEU A 146 -10.02 -8.01 10.31
CA LEU A 146 -10.43 -7.58 11.65
C LEU A 146 -11.66 -8.35 12.14
N LYS A 147 -12.66 -8.59 11.27
CA LYS A 147 -13.83 -9.40 11.61
C LYS A 147 -13.45 -10.82 11.98
N VAL A 148 -12.68 -11.50 11.12
CA VAL A 148 -12.24 -12.87 11.34
C VAL A 148 -11.40 -12.99 12.63
N GLY A 149 -10.52 -12.03 12.90
CA GLY A 149 -9.66 -12.04 14.08
C GLY A 149 -10.35 -11.63 15.38
N GLY A 150 -11.42 -10.83 15.31
CA GLY A 150 -12.14 -10.28 16.46
C GLY A 150 -13.22 -11.19 17.06
N HIS A 151 -13.57 -12.31 16.43
CA HIS A 151 -14.66 -13.21 16.85
C HIS A 151 -14.33 -14.10 18.09
N GLY A 152 -13.31 -13.71 18.87
CA GLY A 152 -12.88 -14.53 20.03
C GLY A 152 -13.75 -14.42 21.28
N GLU A 153 -14.39 -13.30 21.61
CA GLU A 153 -15.16 -13.15 22.86
C GLU A 153 -16.30 -12.10 22.84
N ASP A 154 -16.25 -11.07 21.95
CA ASP A 154 -17.25 -9.99 21.97
C ASP A 154 -18.01 -9.80 20.63
N GLY A 155 -17.86 -10.71 19.68
CA GLY A 155 -18.32 -10.56 18.29
C GLY A 155 -19.83 -10.69 18.05
N ALA A 156 -20.63 -10.97 19.07
CA ALA A 156 -22.06 -11.22 18.89
C ALA A 156 -22.97 -9.98 19.00
N ALA A 157 -22.45 -8.82 19.40
CA ALA A 157 -23.27 -7.67 19.76
C ALA A 157 -23.44 -6.58 18.70
N GLY A 158 -22.81 -6.67 17.53
CA GLY A 158 -22.76 -5.55 16.58
C GLY A 158 -23.05 -5.82 15.11
N VAL A 159 -23.11 -7.06 14.66
CA VAL A 159 -23.46 -7.43 13.28
C VAL A 159 -24.64 -8.39 13.36
N GLY A 160 -25.68 -8.18 12.57
CA GLY A 160 -26.88 -9.01 12.60
C GLY A 160 -26.54 -10.50 12.62
N ALA A 161 -27.15 -11.24 13.51
CA ALA A 161 -26.84 -12.63 13.84
C ALA A 161 -26.97 -13.63 12.67
N GLU A 162 -27.33 -13.18 11.48
CA GLU A 162 -27.53 -14.00 10.26
C GLU A 162 -26.26 -14.09 9.40
N ASP A 163 -25.28 -13.15 9.55
CA ASP A 163 -24.05 -13.10 8.73
C ASP A 163 -22.76 -13.38 9.53
N ALA A 164 -22.85 -13.86 10.78
CA ALA A 164 -21.67 -14.18 11.57
C ALA A 164 -21.01 -15.46 11.03
N PRO A 165 -19.74 -15.41 10.57
CA PRO A 165 -19.04 -16.61 10.12
C PRO A 165 -18.96 -17.61 11.27
N GLY A 166 -19.21 -18.89 10.98
CA GLY A 166 -19.15 -19.95 11.98
C GLY A 166 -17.74 -20.07 12.59
N ALA A 167 -17.63 -20.61 13.80
CA ALA A 167 -16.35 -20.79 14.49
C ALA A 167 -15.29 -21.54 13.64
N ALA A 168 -15.74 -22.41 12.73
CA ALA A 168 -14.88 -23.10 11.77
C ALA A 168 -14.31 -22.15 10.71
N GLU A 169 -15.10 -21.21 10.19
CA GLU A 169 -14.67 -20.21 9.20
C GLU A 169 -13.70 -19.20 9.82
N THR A 170 -13.98 -18.75 11.04
CA THR A 170 -13.07 -17.88 11.82
C THR A 170 -11.71 -18.55 12.02
N ARG A 171 -11.72 -19.84 12.41
CA ARG A 171 -10.48 -20.61 12.58
C ARG A 171 -9.74 -20.83 11.27
N ALA A 172 -10.43 -21.07 10.17
CA ALA A 172 -9.85 -21.21 8.85
C ALA A 172 -9.21 -19.89 8.37
N GLY A 173 -9.89 -18.75 8.61
CA GLY A 173 -9.37 -17.42 8.29
C GLY A 173 -8.10 -17.08 9.09
N LEU A 174 -8.09 -17.32 10.40
CA LEU A 174 -6.89 -17.13 11.23
C LEU A 174 -5.74 -18.03 10.77
N TRP A 175 -6.02 -19.30 10.47
CA TRP A 175 -5.02 -20.21 9.91
C TRP A 175 -4.46 -19.72 8.58
N ALA A 176 -5.30 -19.22 7.70
CA ALA A 176 -4.86 -18.66 6.42
C ALA A 176 -3.93 -17.44 6.60
N ILE A 177 -4.25 -16.55 7.55
CA ILE A 177 -3.41 -15.39 7.88
C ILE A 177 -2.05 -15.85 8.44
N VAL A 178 -2.05 -16.75 9.41
CA VAL A 178 -0.83 -17.27 10.02
C VAL A 178 0.01 -18.03 8.99
N ALA A 179 -0.60 -18.95 8.24
CA ALA A 179 0.09 -19.73 7.22
C ALA A 179 0.66 -18.84 6.09
N GLY A 180 -0.09 -17.84 5.65
CA GLY A 180 0.38 -16.86 4.67
C GLY A 180 1.54 -16.02 5.19
N SER A 181 1.46 -15.56 6.44
CA SER A 181 2.53 -14.78 7.08
C SER A 181 3.81 -15.61 7.26
N VAL A 182 3.69 -16.83 7.77
CA VAL A 182 4.82 -17.75 7.94
C VAL A 182 5.40 -18.15 6.59
N GLY A 183 4.56 -18.50 5.62
CA GLY A 183 5.00 -18.85 4.27
C GLY A 183 5.76 -17.72 3.59
N SER A 184 5.25 -16.48 3.69
CA SER A 184 5.92 -15.28 3.16
C SER A 184 7.25 -15.00 3.87
N ALA A 185 7.30 -15.17 5.20
CA ALA A 185 8.52 -14.98 5.98
C ALA A 185 9.59 -16.05 5.62
N VAL A 186 9.19 -17.32 5.51
CA VAL A 186 10.09 -18.41 5.08
C VAL A 186 10.61 -18.13 3.67
N PHE A 187 9.75 -17.75 2.74
CA PHE A 187 10.16 -17.40 1.38
C PHE A 187 11.14 -16.22 1.37
N ALA A 188 10.88 -15.18 2.17
CA ALA A 188 11.79 -14.04 2.29
C ALA A 188 13.19 -14.46 2.82
N VAL A 189 13.23 -15.38 3.79
CA VAL A 189 14.49 -15.94 4.29
C VAL A 189 15.20 -16.75 3.21
N VAL A 190 14.47 -17.58 2.46
CA VAL A 190 15.05 -18.38 1.35
C VAL A 190 15.64 -17.47 0.27
N VAL A 191 14.95 -16.39 -0.09
CA VAL A 191 15.47 -15.37 -1.02
C VAL A 191 16.70 -14.66 -0.44
N ALA A 192 16.66 -14.32 0.86
CA ALA A 192 17.81 -13.66 1.53
C ALA A 192 19.07 -14.55 1.59
N THR A 193 18.92 -15.87 1.63
CA THR A 193 20.05 -16.81 1.55
C THR A 193 20.60 -16.99 0.13
N GLN A 194 20.02 -16.32 -0.87
CA GLN A 194 20.39 -16.44 -2.28
C GLN A 194 20.25 -17.86 -2.88
N LEU A 195 19.56 -18.76 -2.20
CA LEU A 195 19.21 -20.08 -2.75
C LEU A 195 18.17 -19.98 -3.87
N PHE A 196 17.42 -18.88 -3.88
CA PHE A 196 16.43 -18.58 -4.90
C PHE A 196 16.61 -17.13 -5.36
N ALA A 197 16.55 -16.92 -6.68
CA ALA A 197 16.69 -15.58 -7.24
C ALA A 197 15.50 -14.71 -6.84
N SER A 198 15.76 -13.47 -6.41
CA SER A 198 14.72 -12.48 -6.14
C SER A 198 14.03 -12.00 -7.41
N ASP A 199 14.81 -11.99 -8.51
CA ASP A 199 14.40 -11.41 -9.77
C ASP A 199 14.86 -12.30 -10.94
N LEU A 200 14.00 -12.42 -11.95
CA LEU A 200 14.33 -13.01 -13.24
C LEU A 200 14.50 -11.88 -14.26
N VAL A 201 15.76 -11.49 -14.50
CA VAL A 201 16.10 -10.39 -15.39
C VAL A 201 16.71 -10.91 -16.68
N GLN A 202 16.15 -10.55 -17.81
CA GLN A 202 16.66 -10.91 -19.12
C GLN A 202 16.60 -9.72 -20.07
N TYR A 203 17.74 -9.39 -20.69
CA TYR A 203 17.84 -8.38 -21.74
C TYR A 203 18.32 -9.02 -23.03
N PHE A 204 17.69 -8.68 -24.15
CA PHE A 204 17.98 -9.27 -25.45
C PHE A 204 17.86 -8.26 -26.58
N ARG A 205 18.54 -8.56 -27.69
CA ARG A 205 18.40 -7.76 -28.92
C ARG A 205 17.25 -8.31 -29.76
N VAL A 206 16.46 -7.37 -30.33
CA VAL A 206 15.31 -7.69 -31.17
C VAL A 206 15.61 -7.26 -32.60
N GLY A 207 15.57 -8.23 -33.50
CA GLY A 207 15.81 -7.97 -34.94
C GLY A 207 17.22 -7.56 -35.28
N THR A 208 17.41 -7.09 -36.52
CA THR A 208 18.72 -6.75 -37.11
C THR A 208 19.13 -5.29 -36.95
N ARG A 209 18.20 -4.41 -36.51
CA ARG A 209 18.42 -2.96 -36.42
C ARG A 209 18.96 -2.48 -35.07
N GLY A 210 19.42 -3.37 -34.21
CA GLY A 210 20.00 -3.02 -32.91
C GLY A 210 18.96 -2.67 -31.83
N ALA A 211 17.68 -2.92 -32.07
CA ALA A 211 16.62 -2.78 -31.06
C ALA A 211 16.92 -3.67 -29.85
N VAL A 212 16.65 -3.16 -28.67
CA VAL A 212 16.86 -3.88 -27.40
C VAL A 212 15.55 -3.92 -26.62
N SER A 213 15.30 -5.04 -25.97
CA SER A 213 14.21 -5.18 -25.01
C SER A 213 14.67 -6.02 -23.84
N GLY A 214 13.82 -6.11 -22.81
CA GLY A 214 14.08 -6.94 -21.67
C GLY A 214 12.81 -7.12 -20.82
N PHE A 215 12.89 -8.02 -19.87
CA PHE A 215 11.89 -8.17 -18.83
C PHE A 215 12.60 -8.41 -17.49
N ASP A 216 11.96 -7.94 -16.45
CA ASP A 216 12.33 -8.13 -15.05
C ASP A 216 11.10 -8.61 -14.30
N LEU A 217 11.14 -9.83 -13.80
CA LEU A 217 10.09 -10.45 -13.02
C LEU A 217 10.56 -10.58 -11.58
N ASN A 218 10.04 -9.72 -10.71
CA ASN A 218 10.30 -9.81 -9.28
C ASN A 218 9.45 -10.91 -8.65
N LEU A 219 10.13 -11.89 -8.03
CA LEU A 219 9.52 -13.05 -7.39
C LEU A 219 9.23 -12.76 -5.93
N SER A 220 8.22 -11.91 -5.67
CA SER A 220 7.80 -11.51 -4.33
C SER A 220 6.41 -12.01 -4.00
N CYS A 221 6.27 -12.74 -2.88
CA CYS A 221 4.96 -13.15 -2.36
C CYS A 221 4.06 -11.94 -2.08
N ALA A 222 4.64 -10.81 -1.67
CA ALA A 222 3.88 -9.58 -1.43
C ALA A 222 3.29 -9.02 -2.72
N LEU A 223 4.07 -8.97 -3.82
CA LEU A 223 3.56 -8.51 -5.12
C LEU A 223 2.50 -9.45 -5.68
N PHE A 224 2.66 -10.76 -5.49
CA PHE A 224 1.64 -11.74 -5.88
C PHE A 224 0.32 -11.53 -5.13
N ALA A 225 0.38 -11.33 -3.81
CA ALA A 225 -0.80 -11.06 -2.99
C ALA A 225 -1.46 -9.72 -3.37
N ILE A 226 -0.69 -8.66 -3.61
CA ILE A 226 -1.20 -7.37 -4.09
C ILE A 226 -1.89 -7.54 -5.43
N GLY A 227 -1.32 -8.31 -6.36
CA GLY A 227 -1.94 -8.59 -7.67
C GLY A 227 -3.31 -9.25 -7.53
N HIS A 228 -3.48 -10.15 -6.56
CA HIS A 228 -4.77 -10.76 -6.24
C HIS A 228 -5.78 -9.75 -5.66
N LEU A 229 -5.34 -8.91 -4.72
CA LEU A 229 -6.20 -7.89 -4.08
C LEU A 229 -6.67 -6.81 -5.05
N VAL A 230 -5.79 -6.37 -5.95
CA VAL A 230 -6.07 -5.30 -6.92
C VAL A 230 -7.04 -5.76 -8.02
N GLY A 231 -7.06 -7.05 -8.28
CA GLY A 231 -7.98 -7.66 -9.22
C GLY A 231 -7.54 -7.61 -10.69
N LEU A 232 -8.28 -8.34 -11.52
CA LEU A 232 -7.89 -8.60 -12.92
C LEU A 232 -7.85 -7.33 -13.77
N ALA A 233 -8.81 -6.42 -13.60
CA ALA A 233 -8.91 -5.21 -14.45
C ALA A 233 -7.68 -4.31 -14.31
N VAL A 234 -7.23 -4.08 -13.09
CA VAL A 234 -6.04 -3.25 -12.83
C VAL A 234 -4.77 -4.02 -13.20
N GLY A 235 -4.72 -5.34 -12.94
CA GLY A 235 -3.61 -6.18 -13.37
C GLY A 235 -3.41 -6.16 -14.89
N VAL A 236 -4.49 -6.23 -15.67
CA VAL A 236 -4.44 -6.09 -17.13
C VAL A 236 -3.96 -4.70 -17.54
N ALA A 237 -4.43 -3.64 -16.90
CA ALA A 237 -3.98 -2.28 -17.20
C ALA A 237 -2.46 -2.11 -16.95
N MET A 238 -1.95 -2.68 -15.85
CA MET A 238 -0.51 -2.69 -15.55
C MET A 238 0.28 -3.48 -16.60
N LEU A 239 -0.20 -4.65 -17.01
CA LEU A 239 0.42 -5.46 -18.06
C LEU A 239 0.47 -4.69 -19.40
N VAL A 240 -0.64 -4.05 -19.78
CA VAL A 240 -0.69 -3.22 -21.01
C VAL A 240 0.33 -2.08 -20.93
N GLY A 241 0.43 -1.39 -19.80
CA GLY A 241 1.44 -0.35 -19.58
C GLY A 241 2.87 -0.89 -19.69
N ALA A 242 3.16 -2.05 -19.12
CA ALA A 242 4.45 -2.71 -19.22
C ALA A 242 4.77 -3.10 -20.68
N LEU A 243 3.81 -3.63 -21.43
CA LEU A 243 3.97 -3.96 -22.84
C LEU A 243 4.22 -2.71 -23.70
N ILE A 244 3.50 -1.62 -23.47
CA ILE A 244 3.74 -0.36 -24.16
C ILE A 244 5.17 0.13 -23.89
N GLY A 245 5.63 0.08 -22.65
CA GLY A 245 6.98 0.52 -22.27
C GLY A 245 8.08 -0.39 -22.82
N TRP A 246 8.03 -1.67 -22.46
CA TRP A 246 9.13 -2.60 -22.69
C TRP A 246 9.06 -3.36 -24.02
N ALA A 247 7.86 -3.69 -24.51
CA ALA A 247 7.74 -4.39 -25.80
C ALA A 247 7.64 -3.45 -27.01
N ALA A 248 7.23 -2.18 -26.80
CA ALA A 248 7.10 -1.23 -27.90
C ALA A 248 8.08 -0.04 -27.80
N ALA A 249 8.01 0.76 -26.72
CA ALA A 249 8.74 2.02 -26.65
C ALA A 249 10.27 1.82 -26.55
N VAL A 250 10.76 0.94 -25.69
CA VAL A 250 12.21 0.67 -25.55
C VAL A 250 12.79 0.14 -26.86
N PRO A 251 12.24 -0.91 -27.52
CA PRO A 251 12.76 -1.38 -28.80
C PRO A 251 12.71 -0.33 -29.91
N LEU A 252 11.63 0.44 -29.98
CA LEU A 252 11.47 1.48 -30.99
C LEU A 252 12.54 2.57 -30.85
N LEU A 253 12.71 3.09 -29.63
CA LEU A 253 13.66 4.17 -29.36
C LEU A 253 15.10 3.72 -29.52
N THR A 254 15.44 2.49 -29.11
CA THR A 254 16.77 1.93 -29.32
C THR A 254 17.07 1.61 -30.79
N ALA A 255 16.06 1.29 -31.59
CA ALA A 255 16.19 1.10 -33.04
C ALA A 255 16.35 2.44 -33.79
N LEU A 256 15.69 3.51 -33.31
CA LEU A 256 15.80 4.85 -33.89
C LEU A 256 17.14 5.53 -33.57
N HIS A 257 17.72 5.22 -32.43
CA HIS A 257 18.99 5.75 -31.94
C HIS A 257 19.96 4.61 -31.59
N PRO A 258 20.46 3.87 -32.61
CA PRO A 258 21.33 2.74 -32.35
C PRO A 258 22.64 3.22 -31.69
N ALA A 259 22.95 2.65 -30.54
CA ALA A 259 24.18 2.90 -29.81
C ALA A 259 24.95 1.59 -29.58
N ALA A 260 26.27 1.69 -29.45
CA ALA A 260 27.11 0.56 -29.09
C ALA A 260 27.07 0.35 -27.57
N GLY A 261 26.89 -0.88 -27.11
CA GLY A 261 26.85 -1.22 -25.70
C GLY A 261 26.16 -2.55 -25.41
N ALA A 262 26.19 -2.95 -24.14
CA ALA A 262 25.47 -4.13 -23.69
C ALA A 262 23.94 -3.90 -23.77
N PRO A 263 23.14 -4.93 -24.11
CA PRO A 263 21.68 -4.78 -24.20
C PRO A 263 21.02 -4.21 -22.93
N ALA A 264 21.51 -4.62 -21.77
CA ALA A 264 21.01 -4.15 -20.48
C ALA A 264 21.24 -2.64 -20.28
N GLU A 265 22.44 -2.16 -20.56
CA GLU A 265 22.79 -0.74 -20.40
C GLU A 265 21.97 0.16 -21.35
N LEU A 266 21.84 -0.26 -22.60
CA LEU A 266 21.07 0.49 -23.60
C LEU A 266 19.58 0.53 -23.24
N ALA A 267 19.00 -0.61 -22.87
CA ALA A 267 17.60 -0.68 -22.46
C ALA A 267 17.35 0.19 -21.22
N HIS A 268 18.21 0.10 -20.22
CA HIS A 268 18.10 0.86 -18.99
C HIS A 268 18.27 2.37 -19.21
N ALA A 269 19.21 2.78 -20.05
CA ALA A 269 19.44 4.18 -20.40
C ALA A 269 18.19 4.79 -21.11
N VAL A 270 17.66 4.11 -22.13
CA VAL A 270 16.47 4.58 -22.84
C VAL A 270 15.24 4.57 -21.93
N TRP A 271 15.07 3.54 -21.11
CA TRP A 271 13.98 3.50 -20.17
C TRP A 271 14.07 4.65 -19.15
N SER A 272 15.22 4.87 -18.53
CA SER A 272 15.39 5.88 -17.49
C SER A 272 15.31 7.32 -17.98
N HIS A 273 15.76 7.60 -19.20
CA HIS A 273 15.82 8.97 -19.73
C HIS A 273 14.66 9.34 -20.66
N GLN A 274 13.91 8.37 -21.18
CA GLN A 274 12.85 8.63 -22.15
C GLN A 274 11.53 7.94 -21.82
N VAL A 275 11.50 6.59 -21.74
CA VAL A 275 10.25 5.83 -21.65
C VAL A 275 9.52 6.07 -20.33
N ARG A 276 10.24 6.14 -19.21
CA ARG A 276 9.60 6.40 -17.91
C ARG A 276 8.86 7.75 -17.85
N PHE A 277 9.28 8.74 -18.64
CA PHE A 277 8.58 10.03 -18.69
C PHE A 277 7.26 9.95 -19.45
N ILE A 278 7.09 8.99 -20.36
CA ILE A 278 5.78 8.70 -20.99
C ILE A 278 4.81 8.22 -19.89
N GLY A 279 5.26 7.30 -19.04
CA GLY A 279 4.47 6.85 -17.87
C GLY A 279 4.18 7.98 -16.88
N ALA A 280 5.18 8.80 -16.57
CA ALA A 280 4.99 9.96 -15.69
C ALA A 280 3.97 10.97 -16.27
N GLY A 281 4.01 11.22 -17.60
CA GLY A 281 3.03 12.04 -18.30
C GLY A 281 1.61 11.45 -18.24
N ALA A 282 1.47 10.14 -18.41
CA ALA A 282 0.20 9.44 -18.28
C ALA A 282 -0.38 9.55 -16.86
N ILE A 283 0.46 9.37 -15.82
CA ILE A 283 0.06 9.57 -14.41
C ILE A 283 -0.37 11.03 -14.19
N GLY A 284 0.43 11.99 -14.64
CA GLY A 284 0.14 13.42 -14.48
C GLY A 284 -1.18 13.83 -15.12
N THR A 285 -1.42 13.44 -16.37
CA THR A 285 -2.67 13.74 -17.07
C THR A 285 -3.88 13.08 -16.42
N THR A 286 -3.73 11.83 -15.98
CA THR A 286 -4.80 11.11 -15.27
C THR A 286 -5.09 11.75 -13.92
N ALA A 287 -4.06 12.19 -13.18
CA ALA A 287 -4.23 12.88 -11.90
C ALA A 287 -5.01 14.19 -12.08
N VAL A 288 -4.62 15.02 -13.06
CA VAL A 288 -5.35 16.26 -13.37
C VAL A 288 -6.80 15.95 -13.77
N TRP A 289 -7.02 14.96 -14.63
CA TRP A 289 -8.36 14.53 -15.02
C TRP A 289 -9.22 14.08 -13.85
N THR A 290 -8.64 13.30 -12.96
CA THR A 290 -9.33 12.81 -11.74
C THR A 290 -9.69 13.96 -10.81
N LEU A 291 -8.76 14.90 -10.58
CA LEU A 291 -9.03 16.10 -9.78
C LEU A 291 -10.17 16.93 -10.38
N LEU A 292 -10.19 17.14 -11.70
CA LEU A 292 -11.26 17.86 -12.38
C LEU A 292 -12.61 17.15 -12.21
N LYS A 293 -12.66 15.83 -12.29
CA LYS A 293 -13.87 15.04 -12.02
C LYS A 293 -14.36 15.17 -10.58
N LEU A 294 -13.44 15.22 -9.62
CA LEU A 294 -13.75 15.30 -8.20
C LEU A 294 -14.20 16.70 -7.74
N ILE A 295 -13.98 17.74 -8.52
CA ILE A 295 -14.39 19.12 -8.17
C ILE A 295 -15.89 19.17 -7.88
N ARG A 296 -16.73 18.56 -8.74
CA ARG A 296 -18.18 18.58 -8.55
C ARG A 296 -18.67 17.90 -7.27
N PRO A 297 -18.31 16.63 -6.98
CA PRO A 297 -18.71 15.99 -5.74
C PRO A 297 -18.11 16.66 -4.49
N VAL A 298 -16.90 17.22 -4.59
CA VAL A 298 -16.27 17.96 -3.47
C VAL A 298 -17.05 19.24 -3.17
N LEU A 299 -17.39 20.04 -4.19
CA LEU A 299 -18.20 21.25 -4.00
C LEU A 299 -19.63 20.94 -3.54
N ALA A 300 -20.19 19.80 -3.89
CA ALA A 300 -21.48 19.37 -3.41
C ALA A 300 -21.48 18.82 -1.98
N GLY A 301 -20.31 18.41 -1.48
CA GLY A 301 -20.11 17.89 -0.11
C GLY A 301 -19.68 18.94 0.92
N LEU A 302 -19.27 20.14 0.45
CA LEU A 302 -18.94 21.32 1.27
C LEU A 302 -20.21 22.17 1.48
#